data_715efdbcafed4dd51074a4921d686085
#
_entry.id   715efdbcafed4dd51074a4921d686085
#
_cell.length_a   1.000
_cell.length_b   1.000
_cell.length_c   1.000
_cell.angle_alpha   90.00
_cell.angle_beta   90.00
_cell.angle_gamma   90.00
#
_symmetry.space_group_name_H-M   'P 1'
#
loop_
_entity.id
_entity.type
_entity.pdbx_description
1 polymer ?
#
loop_
_entity_poly.entity_id
_entity_poly.type
_entity_poly.pdbx_seq_one_letter_code
_entity_poly.pdbx_strand_id
1 'polypeptide(L)'
;EKNDSTDKMKKIKKVVKTIELRPLSPRLLRLHLNKILEKENSNINPGKLIKLIIDSNGDIRSMINSAQALVTGFQPPTEKSFESLDIEEGINTFYKAQTIEEARTILYSMRINPRDKINAFYSSIITSNLSSAELAIFLPIISEADILYGKIMKTQQWRLLRYLDSILLGLYKKNSNIRYSQYNLSWPLL
;
A
#
# COMPACT_ATOMS: atom_id res chain seq x y z
N GLU A 1 0.07 3.23 -17.71
CA GLU A 1 1.01 2.34 -17.02
C GLU A 1 2.43 2.64 -17.43
N LYS A 2 3.32 2.70 -16.44
CA LYS A 2 4.69 3.24 -16.55
C LYS A 2 5.73 2.43 -17.34
N ASN A 3 5.35 1.61 -18.30
CA ASN A 3 6.30 0.82 -19.10
C ASN A 3 6.47 1.35 -20.52
N ASP A 4 6.76 2.65 -20.62
CA ASP A 4 6.96 3.36 -21.89
C ASP A 4 8.31 3.09 -22.57
N SER A 5 9.20 2.32 -21.97
CA SER A 5 10.60 2.21 -22.40
C SER A 5 10.98 0.92 -23.12
N THR A 6 10.12 -0.07 -23.22
CA THR A 6 10.44 -1.28 -23.98
C THR A 6 10.40 -1.02 -25.48
N ASP A 7 11.37 -1.57 -26.24
CA ASP A 7 11.44 -1.40 -27.70
C ASP A 7 10.17 -1.89 -28.43
N LYS A 8 9.45 -2.83 -27.83
CA LYS A 8 8.14 -3.28 -28.32
C LYS A 8 7.09 -2.16 -28.24
N MET A 9 7.03 -1.42 -27.11
CA MET A 9 6.11 -0.30 -26.95
C MET A 9 6.43 0.86 -27.90
N LYS A 10 7.72 1.15 -28.14
CA LYS A 10 8.12 2.17 -29.12
C LYS A 10 7.65 1.83 -30.56
N LYS A 11 7.69 0.55 -30.91
CA LYS A 11 7.19 0.09 -32.24
C LYS A 11 5.66 0.22 -32.32
N ILE A 12 4.93 -0.15 -31.28
CA ILE A 12 3.47 -0.02 -31.20
C ILE A 12 3.05 1.45 -31.29
N LYS A 13 3.70 2.34 -30.56
CA LYS A 13 3.40 3.79 -30.57
C LYS A 13 3.53 4.45 -31.98
N LYS A 14 4.34 3.88 -32.87
CA LYS A 14 4.46 4.38 -34.24
C LYS A 14 3.24 4.07 -35.11
N VAL A 15 2.47 3.05 -34.76
CA VAL A 15 1.35 2.53 -35.56
C VAL A 15 -0.01 2.90 -34.98
N VAL A 16 -0.09 3.18 -33.66
CA VAL A 16 -1.35 3.48 -32.96
C VAL A 16 -1.41 4.93 -32.50
N LYS A 17 -2.62 5.49 -32.47
CA LYS A 17 -2.86 6.79 -31.84
C LYS A 17 -2.83 6.64 -30.32
N THR A 18 -1.90 7.30 -29.67
CA THR A 18 -1.80 7.30 -28.21
C THR A 18 -2.72 8.37 -27.64
N ILE A 19 -3.56 7.98 -26.67
CA ILE A 19 -4.42 8.89 -25.90
C ILE A 19 -3.91 8.85 -24.46
N GLU A 20 -3.46 10.00 -23.98
CA GLU A 20 -3.04 10.15 -22.58
C GLU A 20 -4.25 10.51 -21.71
N LEU A 21 -4.58 9.63 -20.77
CA LEU A 21 -5.60 9.91 -19.75
C LEU A 21 -4.92 10.51 -18.53
N ARG A 22 -5.32 11.73 -18.17
CA ARG A 22 -4.83 12.42 -16.96
C ARG A 22 -5.86 12.30 -15.84
N PRO A 23 -5.41 12.27 -14.58
CA PRO A 23 -6.32 12.35 -13.44
C PRO A 23 -7.20 13.59 -13.54
N LEU A 24 -8.47 13.46 -13.18
CA LEU A 24 -9.40 14.58 -13.19
C LEU A 24 -9.04 15.59 -12.10
N SER A 25 -9.13 16.88 -12.44
CA SER A 25 -8.90 17.92 -11.45
C SER A 25 -10.02 17.92 -10.38
N PRO A 26 -9.72 18.31 -9.13
CA PRO A 26 -10.72 18.40 -8.06
C PRO A 26 -11.93 19.29 -8.42
N ARG A 27 -11.70 20.32 -9.24
CA ARG A 27 -12.77 21.19 -9.75
C ARG A 27 -13.76 20.43 -10.64
N LEU A 28 -13.27 19.59 -11.54
CA LEU A 28 -14.14 18.79 -12.43
C LEU A 28 -14.89 17.72 -11.64
N LEU A 29 -14.21 17.08 -10.68
CA LEU A 29 -14.83 16.10 -9.78
C LEU A 29 -15.98 16.73 -8.98
N ARG A 30 -15.76 17.95 -8.45
CA ARG A 30 -16.80 18.70 -7.72
C ARG A 30 -18.00 19.01 -8.60
N LEU A 31 -17.78 19.50 -9.82
CA LEU A 31 -18.86 19.80 -10.77
C LEU A 31 -19.66 18.55 -11.12
N HIS A 32 -18.97 17.43 -11.32
CA HIS A 32 -19.61 16.14 -11.65
C HIS A 32 -20.45 15.65 -10.47
N LEU A 33 -19.89 15.66 -9.25
CA LEU A 33 -20.57 15.20 -8.05
C LEU A 33 -21.80 16.07 -7.74
N ASN A 34 -21.70 17.41 -7.86
CA ASN A 34 -22.84 18.30 -7.64
C ASN A 34 -24.00 18.00 -8.59
N LYS A 35 -23.71 17.74 -9.89
CA LYS A 35 -24.75 17.33 -10.85
C LYS A 35 -25.46 16.03 -10.47
N ILE A 36 -24.73 15.10 -9.87
CA ILE A 36 -25.31 13.83 -9.39
C ILE A 36 -26.19 14.11 -8.17
N LEU A 37 -25.69 14.85 -7.19
CA LEU A 37 -26.42 15.20 -5.97
C LEU A 37 -27.72 15.97 -6.27
N GLU A 38 -27.70 16.91 -7.23
CA GLU A 38 -28.88 17.62 -7.69
C GLU A 38 -29.94 16.67 -8.28
N LYS A 39 -29.52 15.71 -9.12
CA LYS A 39 -30.43 14.73 -9.70
C LYS A 39 -31.03 13.78 -8.67
N GLU A 40 -30.26 13.43 -7.64
CA GLU A 40 -30.69 12.56 -6.55
C GLU A 40 -31.45 13.33 -5.44
N ASN A 41 -31.70 14.64 -5.62
CA ASN A 41 -32.30 15.53 -4.60
C ASN A 41 -31.63 15.40 -3.23
N SER A 42 -30.31 15.24 -3.23
CA SER A 42 -29.51 14.97 -2.05
C SER A 42 -28.51 16.10 -1.82
N ASN A 43 -28.15 16.34 -0.56
CA ASN A 43 -27.19 17.38 -0.19
C ASN A 43 -26.13 16.83 0.76
N ILE A 44 -24.89 17.22 0.54
CA ILE A 44 -23.75 16.91 1.39
C ILE A 44 -23.17 18.21 1.92
N ASN A 45 -22.84 18.24 3.21
CA ASN A 45 -22.18 19.40 3.82
C ASN A 45 -20.91 19.78 3.02
N PRO A 46 -20.71 21.07 2.67
CA PRO A 46 -19.60 21.52 1.85
C PRO A 46 -18.22 21.08 2.35
N GLY A 47 -18.01 21.08 3.67
CA GLY A 47 -16.74 20.61 4.27
C GLY A 47 -16.49 19.14 4.04
N LYS A 48 -17.53 18.27 4.20
CA LYS A 48 -17.45 16.85 3.92
C LYS A 48 -17.25 16.58 2.42
N LEU A 49 -17.90 17.36 1.57
CA LEU A 49 -17.76 17.25 0.11
C LEU A 49 -16.34 17.55 -0.36
N ILE A 50 -15.70 18.60 0.17
CA ILE A 50 -14.31 18.93 -0.17
C ILE A 50 -13.38 17.80 0.27
N LYS A 51 -13.52 17.32 1.51
CA LYS A 51 -12.72 16.20 2.03
C LYS A 51 -12.87 14.96 1.16
N LEU A 52 -14.09 14.57 0.82
CA LEU A 52 -14.40 13.44 -0.03
C LEU A 52 -13.72 13.53 -1.41
N ILE A 53 -13.70 14.72 -2.03
CA ILE A 53 -13.05 14.93 -3.32
C ILE A 53 -11.53 14.79 -3.22
N ILE A 54 -10.92 15.31 -2.14
CA ILE A 54 -9.48 15.19 -1.90
C ILE A 54 -9.12 13.73 -1.67
N ASP A 55 -9.85 13.04 -0.79
CA ASP A 55 -9.60 11.63 -0.43
C ASP A 55 -9.76 10.68 -1.61
N SER A 56 -10.61 11.02 -2.59
CA SER A 56 -10.81 10.22 -3.82
C SER A 56 -9.61 10.22 -4.77
N ASN A 57 -8.67 11.15 -4.62
CA ASN A 57 -7.44 11.28 -5.42
C ASN A 57 -7.66 11.12 -6.95
N GLY A 58 -8.78 11.63 -7.46
CA GLY A 58 -9.11 11.55 -8.89
C GLY A 58 -9.93 10.30 -9.30
N ASP A 59 -10.20 9.38 -8.39
CA ASP A 59 -11.05 8.20 -8.65
C ASP A 59 -12.53 8.55 -8.51
N ILE A 60 -13.22 8.66 -9.67
CA ILE A 60 -14.64 8.98 -9.74
C ILE A 60 -15.51 7.94 -9.04
N ARG A 61 -15.19 6.64 -9.17
CA ARG A 61 -16.00 5.56 -8.60
C ARG A 61 -15.90 5.59 -7.07
N SER A 62 -14.71 5.72 -6.53
CA SER A 62 -14.48 5.87 -5.10
C SER A 62 -15.22 7.10 -4.56
N MET A 63 -15.14 8.23 -5.27
CA MET A 63 -15.84 9.46 -4.91
C MET A 63 -17.37 9.27 -4.85
N ILE A 64 -17.99 8.65 -5.87
CA ILE A 64 -19.43 8.45 -5.93
C ILE A 64 -19.89 7.49 -4.83
N ASN A 65 -19.18 6.38 -4.62
CA ASN A 65 -19.51 5.42 -3.57
C ASN A 65 -19.45 6.05 -2.17
N SER A 66 -18.43 6.84 -1.91
CA SER A 66 -18.28 7.55 -0.64
C SER A 66 -19.38 8.63 -0.45
N ALA A 67 -19.75 9.32 -1.53
CA ALA A 67 -20.85 10.28 -1.50
C ALA A 67 -22.19 9.58 -1.21
N GLN A 68 -22.47 8.45 -1.86
CA GLN A 68 -23.67 7.65 -1.62
C GLN A 68 -23.73 7.19 -0.16
N ALA A 69 -22.64 6.71 0.40
CA ALA A 69 -22.58 6.31 1.79
C ALA A 69 -22.88 7.46 2.76
N LEU A 70 -22.40 8.68 2.47
CA LEU A 70 -22.70 9.87 3.26
C LEU A 70 -24.17 10.30 3.18
N VAL A 71 -24.80 10.16 2.01
CA VAL A 71 -26.20 10.54 1.78
C VAL A 71 -27.17 9.54 2.42
N THR A 72 -26.89 8.25 2.26
CA THR A 72 -27.78 7.19 2.80
C THR A 72 -27.63 6.97 4.29
N GLY A 73 -26.64 7.63 4.94
CA GLY A 73 -26.30 7.37 6.35
C GLY A 73 -25.75 5.96 6.59
N PHE A 74 -25.60 5.18 5.52
CA PHE A 74 -24.89 3.92 5.55
C PHE A 74 -23.41 4.28 5.74
N GLN A 75 -22.95 4.22 7.00
CA GLN A 75 -21.52 4.06 7.18
C GLN A 75 -21.22 2.66 6.65
N PRO A 76 -20.56 2.51 5.49
CA PRO A 76 -19.93 1.24 5.20
C PRO A 76 -19.12 0.91 6.45
N PRO A 77 -19.11 -0.37 6.90
CA PRO A 77 -18.22 -0.75 7.97
C PRO A 77 -16.90 -0.09 7.60
N THR A 78 -16.45 0.84 8.42
CA THR A 78 -15.34 1.71 8.10
C THR A 78 -14.26 0.82 7.53
N GLU A 79 -14.27 0.58 6.20
CA GLU A 79 -13.01 0.58 5.53
C GLU A 79 -12.49 1.96 5.92
N LYS A 80 -11.81 2.02 7.08
CA LYS A 80 -10.82 3.03 7.32
C LYS A 80 -10.18 3.07 5.97
N SER A 81 -10.35 4.17 5.21
CA SER A 81 -9.56 4.41 4.04
C SER A 81 -8.19 4.03 4.55
N PHE A 82 -7.74 2.82 4.18
CA PHE A 82 -6.42 2.39 4.57
C PHE A 82 -5.56 3.37 3.81
N GLU A 83 -5.33 4.53 4.46
CA GLU A 83 -4.24 5.40 4.09
C GLU A 83 -3.12 4.41 3.97
N SER A 84 -2.66 4.20 2.76
CA SER A 84 -1.60 3.24 2.51
C SER A 84 -0.47 3.72 3.40
N LEU A 85 -0.27 3.01 4.51
CA LEU A 85 0.76 3.38 5.46
C LEU A 85 2.07 3.44 4.69
N ASP A 86 2.76 4.56 4.81
CA ASP A 86 4.11 4.68 4.30
C ASP A 86 4.97 3.60 4.96
N ILE A 87 6.05 3.22 4.31
CA ILE A 87 6.91 2.11 4.74
C ILE A 87 7.45 2.33 6.15
N GLU A 88 7.84 3.55 6.48
CA GLU A 88 8.34 3.95 7.78
C GLU A 88 7.26 3.86 8.86
N GLU A 89 6.12 4.46 8.60
CA GLU A 89 4.99 4.44 9.53
C GLU A 89 4.48 3.02 9.74
N GLY A 90 4.39 2.23 8.67
CA GLY A 90 3.95 0.85 8.71
C GLY A 90 4.84 -0.03 9.58
N ILE A 91 6.16 0.02 9.40
CA ILE A 91 7.13 -0.75 10.21
C ILE A 91 7.09 -0.31 11.67
N ASN A 92 7.10 1.00 11.92
CA ASN A 92 7.08 1.54 13.29
C ASN A 92 5.79 1.18 14.02
N THR A 93 4.65 1.20 13.33
CA THR A 93 3.34 0.84 13.91
C THR A 93 3.23 -0.67 14.10
N PHE A 94 3.79 -1.48 13.18
CA PHE A 94 3.82 -2.94 13.30
C PHE A 94 4.52 -3.40 14.59
N TYR A 95 5.67 -2.83 14.91
CA TYR A 95 6.42 -3.19 16.13
C TYR A 95 5.83 -2.58 17.41
N LYS A 96 4.97 -1.55 17.31
CA LYS A 96 4.22 -0.97 18.43
C LYS A 96 2.88 -1.68 18.70
N ALA A 97 2.43 -2.54 17.81
CA ALA A 97 1.17 -3.25 17.94
C ALA A 97 1.11 -4.03 19.26
N GLN A 98 -0.05 -4.00 19.91
CA GLN A 98 -0.25 -4.68 21.20
C GLN A 98 -0.67 -6.14 21.02
N THR A 99 -1.26 -6.45 19.88
CA THR A 99 -1.74 -7.80 19.54
C THR A 99 -1.27 -8.22 18.15
N ILE A 100 -1.19 -9.54 17.96
CA ILE A 100 -0.81 -10.11 16.65
C ILE A 100 -1.85 -9.79 15.56
N GLU A 101 -3.11 -9.64 15.92
CA GLU A 101 -4.19 -9.29 14.99
C GLU A 101 -4.07 -7.84 14.52
N GLU A 102 -3.67 -6.94 15.42
CA GLU A 102 -3.34 -5.56 15.07
C GLU A 102 -2.14 -5.51 14.13
N ALA A 103 -1.06 -6.22 14.47
CA ALA A 103 0.13 -6.32 13.62
C ALA A 103 -0.19 -6.88 12.23
N ARG A 104 -1.07 -7.89 12.14
CA ARG A 104 -1.58 -8.44 10.88
C ARG A 104 -2.31 -7.38 10.06
N THR A 105 -3.21 -6.63 10.69
CA THR A 105 -4.00 -5.58 10.03
C THR A 105 -3.09 -4.49 9.47
N ILE A 106 -2.08 -4.07 10.25
CA ILE A 106 -1.07 -3.10 9.82
C ILE A 106 -0.30 -3.62 8.62
N LEU A 107 0.17 -4.87 8.66
CA LEU A 107 0.94 -5.48 7.60
C LEU A 107 0.18 -5.54 6.27
N TYR A 108 -1.13 -5.86 6.31
CA TYR A 108 -2.00 -5.86 5.14
C TYR A 108 -2.34 -4.44 4.63
N SER A 109 -2.35 -3.43 5.50
CA SER A 109 -2.57 -2.04 5.12
C SER A 109 -1.37 -1.40 4.43
N MET A 110 -0.18 -1.97 4.60
CA MET A 110 1.05 -1.54 3.90
C MET A 110 0.99 -1.96 2.43
N ARG A 111 0.39 -1.11 1.57
CA ARG A 111 0.29 -1.33 0.11
C ARG A 111 1.60 -0.99 -0.59
N ILE A 112 2.66 -1.64 -0.21
CA ILE A 112 4.03 -1.42 -0.69
C ILE A 112 4.46 -2.61 -1.55
N ASN A 113 5.42 -2.38 -2.44
CA ASN A 113 6.02 -3.47 -3.20
C ASN A 113 6.56 -4.54 -2.23
N PRO A 114 6.26 -5.84 -2.44
CA PRO A 114 6.69 -6.91 -1.55
C PRO A 114 8.20 -6.94 -1.30
N ARG A 115 9.02 -6.64 -2.30
CA ARG A 115 10.47 -6.57 -2.16
C ARG A 115 10.89 -5.44 -1.22
N ASP A 116 10.29 -4.27 -1.38
CA ASP A 116 10.60 -3.11 -0.54
C ASP A 116 10.17 -3.36 0.91
N LYS A 117 9.05 -4.07 1.10
CA LYS A 117 8.58 -4.52 2.42
C LYS A 117 9.61 -5.46 3.09
N ILE A 118 10.09 -6.49 2.38
CA ILE A 118 11.12 -7.42 2.89
C ILE A 118 12.40 -6.65 3.25
N ASN A 119 12.86 -5.78 2.35
CA ASN A 119 14.08 -4.99 2.56
C ASN A 119 13.95 -4.06 3.76
N ALA A 120 12.80 -3.44 3.98
CA ALA A 120 12.54 -2.54 5.10
C ALA A 120 12.55 -3.29 6.44
N PHE A 121 11.93 -4.46 6.52
CA PHE A 121 12.00 -5.31 7.71
C PHE A 121 13.44 -5.77 7.97
N TYR A 122 14.14 -6.22 6.95
CA TYR A 122 15.55 -6.63 7.06
C TYR A 122 16.41 -5.49 7.59
N SER A 123 16.36 -4.30 6.95
CA SER A 123 17.14 -3.13 7.36
C SER A 123 16.85 -2.75 8.81
N SER A 124 15.57 -2.74 9.19
CA SER A 124 15.13 -2.37 10.53
C SER A 124 15.65 -3.35 11.59
N ILE A 125 15.68 -4.64 11.28
CA ILE A 125 16.19 -5.69 12.19
C ILE A 125 17.69 -5.59 12.34
N ILE A 126 18.47 -5.48 11.26
CA ILE A 126 19.94 -5.47 11.35
C ILE A 126 20.50 -4.19 11.95
N THR A 127 19.79 -3.06 11.82
CA THR A 127 20.21 -1.77 12.42
C THR A 127 19.77 -1.63 13.86
N SER A 128 18.82 -2.47 14.32
CA SER A 128 18.39 -2.48 15.71
C SER A 128 19.42 -3.21 16.59
N ASN A 129 19.60 -2.72 17.80
CA ASN A 129 20.51 -3.35 18.76
C ASN A 129 19.89 -4.62 19.37
N LEU A 130 19.77 -5.67 18.56
CA LEU A 130 19.21 -6.96 18.95
C LEU A 130 20.30 -7.93 19.39
N SER A 131 19.96 -8.82 20.32
CA SER A 131 20.82 -9.92 20.72
C SER A 131 21.01 -10.95 19.59
N SER A 132 22.12 -11.68 19.60
CA SER A 132 22.36 -12.77 18.64
C SER A 132 21.26 -13.82 18.65
N ALA A 133 20.64 -14.07 19.80
CA ALA A 133 19.51 -15.00 19.93
C ALA A 133 18.25 -14.48 19.20
N GLU A 134 17.97 -13.18 19.28
CA GLU A 134 16.85 -12.55 18.55
C GLU A 134 17.09 -12.53 17.05
N LEU A 135 18.32 -12.21 16.63
CA LEU A 135 18.71 -12.25 15.22
C LEU A 135 18.56 -13.69 14.64
N ALA A 136 18.92 -14.69 15.41
CA ALA A 136 18.78 -16.09 15.03
C ALA A 136 17.30 -16.51 14.82
N ILE A 137 16.36 -15.81 15.43
CA ILE A 137 14.92 -16.03 15.23
C ILE A 137 14.41 -15.24 14.01
N PHE A 138 14.79 -13.99 13.86
CA PHE A 138 14.22 -13.10 12.84
C PHE A 138 14.81 -13.30 11.44
N LEU A 139 16.13 -13.53 11.33
CA LEU A 139 16.78 -13.67 10.02
C LEU A 139 16.27 -14.85 9.19
N PRO A 140 15.99 -16.05 9.74
CA PRO A 140 15.38 -17.14 9.00
C PRO A 140 14.02 -16.78 8.40
N ILE A 141 13.19 -16.01 9.12
CA ILE A 141 11.88 -15.57 8.66
C ILE A 141 12.01 -14.62 7.45
N ILE A 142 12.95 -13.67 7.52
CA ILE A 142 13.26 -12.79 6.38
C ILE A 142 13.78 -13.60 5.19
N SER A 143 14.68 -14.55 5.42
CA SER A 143 15.22 -15.40 4.37
C SER A 143 14.12 -16.24 3.70
N GLU A 144 13.18 -16.79 4.45
CA GLU A 144 12.03 -17.52 3.92
C GLU A 144 11.16 -16.63 3.04
N ALA A 145 10.87 -15.40 3.50
CA ALA A 145 10.11 -14.41 2.74
C ALA A 145 10.80 -14.04 1.41
N ASP A 146 12.12 -13.84 1.43
CA ASP A 146 12.90 -13.50 0.23
C ASP A 146 12.95 -14.68 -0.76
N ILE A 147 13.16 -15.91 -0.27
CA ILE A 147 13.14 -17.13 -1.08
C ILE A 147 11.75 -17.31 -1.74
N LEU A 148 10.66 -17.12 -0.98
CA LEU A 148 9.31 -17.20 -1.52
C LEU A 148 9.11 -16.16 -2.61
N TYR A 149 9.50 -14.90 -2.36
CA TYR A 149 9.40 -13.83 -3.34
C TYR A 149 10.21 -14.13 -4.61
N GLY A 150 11.45 -14.62 -4.48
CA GLY A 150 12.28 -15.04 -5.59
C GLY A 150 11.64 -16.17 -6.43
N LYS A 151 11.01 -17.16 -5.77
CA LYS A 151 10.23 -18.19 -6.45
C LYS A 151 9.04 -17.63 -7.22
N ILE A 152 8.29 -16.70 -6.61
CA ILE A 152 7.14 -16.04 -7.26
C ILE A 152 7.60 -15.30 -8.52
N MET A 153 8.68 -14.55 -8.42
CA MET A 153 9.22 -13.80 -9.58
C MET A 153 9.66 -14.73 -10.71
N LYS A 154 10.27 -15.88 -10.38
CA LYS A 154 10.73 -16.86 -11.35
C LYS A 154 9.57 -17.63 -12.00
N THR A 155 8.58 -18.06 -11.21
CA THR A 155 7.47 -18.91 -11.67
C THR A 155 6.24 -18.14 -12.10
N GLN A 156 6.18 -16.82 -11.84
CA GLN A 156 5.04 -15.94 -12.11
C GLN A 156 3.74 -16.36 -11.38
N GLN A 157 3.87 -17.11 -10.28
CA GLN A 157 2.74 -17.57 -9.47
C GLN A 157 2.31 -16.51 -8.46
N TRP A 158 1.74 -15.43 -8.94
CA TRP A 158 1.35 -14.26 -8.13
C TRP A 158 0.38 -14.57 -6.98
N ARG A 159 -0.37 -15.67 -7.06
CA ARG A 159 -1.27 -16.12 -5.99
C ARG A 159 -0.54 -16.38 -4.67
N LEU A 160 0.77 -16.67 -4.72
CA LEU A 160 1.57 -16.94 -3.53
C LEU A 160 1.94 -15.68 -2.74
N LEU A 161 1.78 -14.48 -3.32
CA LEU A 161 2.04 -13.22 -2.60
C LEU A 161 1.23 -13.08 -1.31
N ARG A 162 0.03 -13.64 -1.25
CA ARG A 162 -0.80 -13.62 -0.04
C ARG A 162 -0.16 -14.31 1.17
N TYR A 163 0.79 -15.23 0.94
CA TYR A 163 1.49 -15.93 2.02
C TYR A 163 2.69 -15.15 2.54
N LEU A 164 3.20 -14.19 1.76
CA LEU A 164 4.35 -13.39 2.15
C LEU A 164 4.08 -12.63 3.46
N ASP A 165 2.93 -11.96 3.56
CA ASP A 165 2.55 -11.23 4.75
C ASP A 165 2.35 -12.17 5.96
N SER A 166 1.91 -13.41 5.74
CA SER A 166 1.80 -14.40 6.80
C SER A 166 3.18 -14.84 7.33
N ILE A 167 4.19 -14.93 6.46
CA ILE A 167 5.58 -15.22 6.88
C ILE A 167 6.14 -14.01 7.63
N LEU A 168 5.99 -12.79 7.09
CA LEU A 168 6.48 -11.57 7.72
C LEU A 168 5.81 -11.29 9.07
N LEU A 169 4.59 -11.78 9.30
CA LEU A 169 3.93 -11.68 10.60
C LEU A 169 4.70 -12.42 11.71
N GLY A 170 5.51 -13.43 11.35
CA GLY A 170 6.43 -14.09 12.28
C GLY A 170 7.50 -13.16 12.88
N LEU A 171 7.73 -11.98 12.28
CA LEU A 171 8.62 -10.95 12.82
C LEU A 171 7.99 -10.15 13.96
N TYR A 172 6.69 -10.35 14.22
CA TYR A 172 6.02 -9.66 15.30
C TYR A 172 6.54 -10.09 16.67
N LYS A 173 6.96 -9.13 17.46
CA LYS A 173 7.34 -9.32 18.86
C LYS A 173 6.76 -8.19 19.67
N LYS A 174 5.90 -8.53 20.64
CA LYS A 174 5.33 -7.55 21.54
C LYS A 174 6.42 -6.79 22.31
N ASN A 175 6.25 -5.47 22.47
CA ASN A 175 7.20 -4.57 23.16
C ASN A 175 8.62 -4.59 22.53
N SER A 176 8.70 -4.75 21.21
CA SER A 176 9.96 -4.65 20.51
C SER A 176 10.43 -3.21 20.38
N ASN A 177 11.73 -2.99 20.55
CA ASN A 177 12.39 -1.68 20.34
C ASN A 177 12.84 -1.47 18.88
N ILE A 178 12.45 -2.36 17.96
CA ILE A 178 12.78 -2.24 16.55
C ILE A 178 12.07 -1.03 15.97
N ARG A 179 12.81 -0.19 15.24
CA ARG A 179 12.30 0.97 14.52
C ARG A 179 12.71 0.89 13.06
N TYR A 180 11.94 1.53 12.20
CA TYR A 180 12.32 1.65 10.80
C TYR A 180 13.71 2.29 10.68
N SER A 181 14.53 1.68 9.84
CA SER A 181 15.81 2.22 9.43
C SER A 181 16.06 1.81 7.98
N GLN A 182 16.49 2.76 7.18
CA GLN A 182 16.88 2.50 5.81
C GLN A 182 18.37 2.21 5.77
N TYR A 183 18.73 0.95 5.60
CA TYR A 183 20.12 0.55 5.38
C TYR A 183 20.38 0.43 3.88
N ASN A 184 21.28 1.25 3.36
CA ASN A 184 21.73 1.12 1.99
C ASN A 184 22.71 -0.06 1.92
N LEU A 185 22.21 -1.21 1.50
CA LEU A 185 23.05 -2.33 1.10
C LEU A 185 23.78 -1.94 -0.18
N SER A 186 24.95 -1.33 -0.04
CA SER A 186 25.90 -1.28 -1.15
C SER A 186 26.46 -2.68 -1.32
N TRP A 187 25.95 -3.44 -2.28
CA TRP A 187 26.59 -4.68 -2.69
C TRP A 187 27.98 -4.33 -3.21
N PRO A 188 29.05 -5.00 -2.77
CA PRO A 188 30.31 -4.88 -3.46
C PRO A 188 30.10 -5.29 -4.91
N LEU A 189 30.37 -4.40 -5.82
CA LEU A 189 30.47 -4.72 -7.25
C LEU A 189 31.59 -5.76 -7.39
N LEU A 190 31.23 -7.02 -7.59
CA LEU A 190 32.14 -8.08 -8.02
C LEU A 190 32.49 -7.89 -9.48
#